data_a94a655be5a9809188d576d2f507675d
#
_entry.id   a94a655be5a9809188d576d2f507675d
#
_cell.length_a   1.000
_cell.length_b   1.000
_cell.length_c   1.000
_cell.angle_alpha   90.00
_cell.angle_beta   90.00
_cell.angle_gamma   90.00
#
_symmetry.space_group_name_H-M   'P 1'
#
loop_
_entity.id
_entity.type
_entity.pdbx_description
1 polymer ?
#
loop_
_entity_poly.entity_id
_entity_poly.type
_entity_poly.pdbx_seq_one_letter_code
_entity_poly.pdbx_strand_id
1 'polypeptide(L)'
;MSPTKPSLFSLLTLLTLVFSSFALIAAEDDYPRREAVEFRIRGGIPHVLAKIKEGAGREIRVAYLGGSITAAPGWRVKSLALLQEKHPEVKWSEINAAIGGTGSDLGVFRFGQDVLKHRPDLLFVEFAVNDGGANPVQIHQAMEGIVRQAWTADTKTDIIFVYTVSEPFLADLQAGKFSRAASAMEEVADHYGIPSIHLGIEVAKQAKEGTLIF
;
A
#
# COMPACT_ATOMS: atom_id res chain seq x y z
N MET A 1 7.74 0.85 63.98
CA MET A 1 7.15 0.26 62.76
C MET A 1 8.29 -0.14 61.83
N SER A 2 8.55 -1.42 61.72
CA SER A 2 9.64 -1.96 60.87
C SER A 2 9.14 -2.18 59.44
N PRO A 3 9.89 -1.79 58.40
CA PRO A 3 9.45 -1.99 57.02
C PRO A 3 9.54 -3.48 56.67
N THR A 4 8.44 -4.03 56.24
CA THR A 4 8.34 -5.42 55.75
C THR A 4 9.06 -5.53 54.39
N LYS A 5 10.11 -6.37 54.34
CA LYS A 5 10.81 -6.69 53.07
C LYS A 5 9.83 -7.44 52.13
N PRO A 6 9.79 -7.06 50.81
CA PRO A 6 8.96 -7.84 49.87
C PRO A 6 9.46 -9.27 49.75
N SER A 7 8.53 -10.23 49.75
CA SER A 7 8.87 -11.64 49.68
C SER A 7 9.47 -12.00 48.32
N LEU A 8 10.41 -12.93 48.29
CA LEU A 8 11.08 -13.45 47.09
C LEU A 8 10.07 -13.91 46.00
N PHE A 9 8.88 -14.33 46.46
CA PHE A 9 7.76 -14.76 45.60
C PHE A 9 7.16 -13.61 44.78
N SER A 10 7.06 -12.38 45.33
CA SER A 10 6.55 -11.20 44.60
C SER A 10 7.53 -10.71 43.55
N LEU A 11 8.84 -10.87 43.77
CA LEU A 11 9.86 -10.48 42.81
C LEU A 11 9.92 -11.43 41.62
N LEU A 12 9.71 -12.74 41.86
CA LEU A 12 9.70 -13.77 40.82
C LEU A 12 8.48 -13.64 39.88
N THR A 13 7.30 -13.28 40.46
CA THR A 13 6.06 -13.09 39.68
C THR A 13 6.14 -11.81 38.79
N LEU A 14 6.78 -10.76 39.29
CA LEU A 14 6.98 -9.52 38.52
C LEU A 14 7.97 -9.74 37.36
N LEU A 15 9.01 -10.54 37.58
CA LEU A 15 10.02 -10.87 36.57
C LEU A 15 9.44 -11.71 35.43
N THR A 16 8.56 -12.67 35.75
CA THR A 16 7.88 -13.53 34.76
C THR A 16 6.86 -12.74 33.92
N LEU A 17 6.16 -11.77 34.50
CA LEU A 17 5.24 -10.88 33.77
C LEU A 17 5.98 -9.95 32.79
N VAL A 18 7.16 -9.44 33.15
CA VAL A 18 7.97 -8.60 32.27
C VAL A 18 8.55 -9.41 31.11
N PHE A 19 8.99 -10.66 31.35
CA PHE A 19 9.49 -11.53 30.27
C PHE A 19 8.37 -11.98 29.31
N SER A 20 7.13 -12.21 29.82
CA SER A 20 5.99 -12.55 28.97
C SER A 20 5.57 -11.38 28.07
N SER A 21 5.69 -10.14 28.55
CA SER A 21 5.39 -8.94 27.75
C SER A 21 6.42 -8.70 26.64
N PHE A 22 7.70 -9.00 26.87
CA PHE A 22 8.74 -8.93 25.85
C PHE A 22 8.61 -10.01 24.78
N ALA A 23 8.17 -11.21 25.14
CA ALA A 23 7.94 -12.28 24.16
C ALA A 23 6.74 -11.99 23.24
N LEU A 24 5.73 -11.25 23.71
CA LEU A 24 4.59 -10.85 22.89
C LEU A 24 4.94 -9.77 21.86
N ILE A 25 5.87 -8.86 22.19
CA ILE A 25 6.33 -7.80 21.28
C ILE A 25 7.24 -8.39 20.20
N ALA A 26 8.04 -9.42 20.50
CA ALA A 26 8.91 -10.08 19.52
C ALA A 26 8.15 -10.94 18.49
N ALA A 27 6.95 -11.44 18.83
CA ALA A 27 6.15 -12.28 17.93
C ALA A 27 5.44 -11.50 16.81
N GLU A 28 5.31 -10.18 16.94
CA GLU A 28 4.63 -9.34 15.96
C GLU A 28 5.51 -8.91 14.78
N ASP A 29 6.82 -9.07 14.89
CA ASP A 29 7.80 -8.66 13.87
C ASP A 29 8.26 -9.80 12.93
N ASP A 30 7.71 -10.99 13.09
CA ASP A 30 8.14 -12.21 12.38
C ASP A 30 7.35 -12.46 11.06
N TYR A 31 6.64 -11.44 10.55
CA TYR A 31 5.97 -11.57 9.26
C TYR A 31 6.99 -11.60 8.11
N PRO A 32 6.92 -12.61 7.22
CA PRO A 32 7.93 -12.80 6.17
C PRO A 32 8.03 -11.60 5.24
N ARG A 33 9.22 -10.99 5.16
CA ARG A 33 9.49 -9.89 4.23
C ARG A 33 9.81 -10.45 2.86
N ARG A 34 9.10 -10.00 1.84
CA ARG A 34 9.29 -10.42 0.45
C ARG A 34 10.46 -9.66 -0.19
N GLU A 35 11.04 -10.28 -1.26
CA GLU A 35 12.05 -9.59 -2.08
C GLU A 35 11.46 -8.35 -2.73
N ALA A 36 12.16 -7.22 -2.55
CA ALA A 36 11.77 -5.95 -3.13
C ALA A 36 12.11 -5.92 -4.62
N VAL A 37 11.10 -5.69 -5.45
CA VAL A 37 11.25 -5.47 -6.89
C VAL A 37 10.43 -4.26 -7.30
N GLU A 38 10.93 -3.50 -8.26
CA GLU A 38 10.31 -2.24 -8.67
C GLU A 38 8.97 -2.46 -9.38
N PHE A 39 8.88 -3.50 -10.22
CA PHE A 39 7.69 -3.83 -11.01
C PHE A 39 7.36 -5.31 -10.98
N ARG A 40 6.08 -5.61 -10.82
CA ARG A 40 5.51 -6.94 -11.09
C ARG A 40 4.31 -6.77 -12.01
N ILE A 41 4.44 -7.19 -13.28
CA ILE A 41 3.42 -6.96 -14.31
C ILE A 41 2.19 -7.84 -14.09
N ARG A 42 2.37 -9.10 -13.70
CA ARG A 42 1.29 -10.10 -13.50
C ARG A 42 0.25 -10.07 -14.64
N GLY A 43 -1.04 -9.82 -14.31
CA GLY A 43 -2.12 -9.71 -15.30
C GLY A 43 -2.15 -8.41 -16.11
N GLY A 44 -1.37 -7.39 -15.68
CA GLY A 44 -1.32 -6.09 -16.35
C GLY A 44 -2.62 -5.29 -16.24
N ILE A 45 -2.88 -4.46 -17.25
CA ILE A 45 -4.05 -3.57 -17.34
C ILE A 45 -4.75 -3.73 -18.72
N PRO A 46 -5.25 -4.92 -19.03
CA PRO A 46 -5.72 -5.26 -20.39
C PRO A 46 -6.90 -4.43 -20.86
N HIS A 47 -7.82 -4.06 -19.96
CA HIS A 47 -9.03 -3.31 -20.32
C HIS A 47 -8.71 -1.85 -20.63
N VAL A 48 -7.82 -1.21 -19.87
CA VAL A 48 -7.31 0.13 -20.15
C VAL A 48 -6.56 0.15 -21.48
N LEU A 49 -5.68 -0.83 -21.71
CA LEU A 49 -4.95 -0.96 -22.97
C LEU A 49 -5.89 -1.17 -24.16
N ALA A 50 -6.96 -1.93 -23.99
CA ALA A 50 -8.00 -2.10 -25.02
C ALA A 50 -8.68 -0.76 -25.34
N LYS A 51 -9.07 0.03 -24.31
CA LYS A 51 -9.68 1.35 -24.49
C LYS A 51 -8.75 2.34 -25.18
N ILE A 52 -7.45 2.33 -24.86
CA ILE A 52 -6.44 3.16 -25.53
C ILE A 52 -6.38 2.81 -27.02
N LYS A 53 -6.39 1.52 -27.37
CA LYS A 53 -6.38 1.05 -28.77
C LYS A 53 -7.62 1.44 -29.57
N GLU A 54 -8.76 1.62 -28.92
CA GLU A 54 -9.98 2.11 -29.57
C GLU A 54 -9.86 3.58 -30.04
N GLY A 55 -8.89 4.34 -29.52
CA GLY A 55 -8.46 5.62 -30.02
C GLY A 55 -9.30 6.82 -29.60
N ALA A 56 -9.32 7.84 -30.45
CA ALA A 56 -9.82 9.17 -30.15
C ALA A 56 -11.28 9.21 -29.67
N GLY A 57 -11.53 10.05 -28.66
CA GLY A 57 -12.85 10.29 -28.08
C GLY A 57 -13.24 9.36 -26.93
N ARG A 58 -12.39 8.38 -26.57
CA ARG A 58 -12.60 7.56 -25.38
C ARG A 58 -12.19 8.31 -24.14
N GLU A 59 -13.02 8.20 -23.10
CA GLU A 59 -12.69 8.66 -21.75
C GLU A 59 -12.19 7.48 -20.91
N ILE A 60 -11.06 7.68 -20.24
CA ILE A 60 -10.52 6.76 -19.24
C ILE A 60 -10.46 7.49 -17.90
N ARG A 61 -11.20 6.97 -16.92
CA ARG A 61 -11.29 7.50 -15.56
C ARG A 61 -10.29 6.78 -14.67
N VAL A 62 -9.35 7.54 -14.12
CA VAL A 62 -8.27 7.03 -13.28
C VAL A 62 -8.56 7.41 -11.83
N ALA A 63 -8.80 6.43 -10.98
CA ALA A 63 -8.98 6.64 -9.56
C ALA A 63 -7.68 6.40 -8.80
N TYR A 64 -7.44 7.23 -7.79
CA TYR A 64 -6.32 7.15 -6.88
C TYR A 64 -6.84 7.04 -5.45
N LEU A 65 -6.78 5.86 -4.88
CA LEU A 65 -7.17 5.56 -3.50
C LEU A 65 -5.92 5.43 -2.65
N GLY A 66 -5.81 6.20 -1.57
CA GLY A 66 -4.62 6.16 -0.74
C GLY A 66 -4.65 7.14 0.43
N GLY A 67 -3.48 7.28 1.06
CA GLY A 67 -3.23 8.18 2.17
C GLY A 67 -2.70 9.57 1.74
N SER A 68 -1.93 10.22 2.64
CA SER A 68 -1.41 11.57 2.42
C SER A 68 -0.43 11.67 1.26
N ILE A 69 0.40 10.65 1.03
CA ILE A 69 1.38 10.64 -0.06
C ILE A 69 0.65 10.64 -1.41
N THR A 70 -0.45 9.92 -1.52
CA THR A 70 -1.31 9.91 -2.71
C THR A 70 -2.13 11.21 -2.83
N ALA A 71 -2.59 11.78 -1.72
CA ALA A 71 -3.32 13.06 -1.73
C ALA A 71 -2.44 14.24 -2.19
N ALA A 72 -1.16 14.22 -1.84
CA ALA A 72 -0.20 15.26 -2.23
C ALA A 72 0.00 15.33 -3.76
N PRO A 73 0.39 16.50 -4.31
CA PRO A 73 0.67 16.68 -5.72
C PRO A 73 2.04 16.07 -6.11
N GLY A 74 2.19 14.76 -5.91
CA GLY A 74 3.40 13.99 -6.17
C GLY A 74 3.21 12.96 -7.29
N TRP A 75 3.41 11.68 -6.96
CA TRP A 75 3.37 10.58 -7.90
C TRP A 75 2.03 10.49 -8.66
N ARG A 76 0.91 10.73 -7.97
CA ARG A 76 -0.43 10.72 -8.56
C ARG A 76 -0.54 11.70 -9.75
N VAL A 77 -0.17 12.95 -9.55
CA VAL A 77 -0.22 13.97 -10.60
C VAL A 77 0.73 13.65 -11.74
N LYS A 78 1.95 13.18 -11.40
CA LYS A 78 2.97 12.82 -12.40
C LYS A 78 2.56 11.61 -13.23
N SER A 79 1.95 10.59 -12.62
CA SER A 79 1.48 9.41 -13.35
C SER A 79 0.35 9.75 -14.32
N LEU A 80 -0.60 10.59 -13.91
CA LEU A 80 -1.67 11.04 -14.80
C LEU A 80 -1.10 11.87 -15.96
N ALA A 81 -0.19 12.80 -15.69
CA ALA A 81 0.46 13.60 -16.73
C ALA A 81 1.23 12.73 -17.75
N LEU A 82 1.90 11.67 -17.26
CA LEU A 82 2.59 10.72 -18.13
C LEU A 82 1.60 9.95 -19.03
N LEU A 83 0.46 9.51 -18.49
CA LEU A 83 -0.58 8.85 -19.29
C LEU A 83 -1.13 9.79 -20.37
N GLN A 84 -1.38 11.05 -20.04
CA GLN A 84 -1.82 12.09 -20.97
C GLN A 84 -0.79 12.37 -22.06
N GLU A 85 0.48 12.44 -21.70
CA GLU A 85 1.59 12.64 -22.64
C GLU A 85 1.75 11.48 -23.61
N LYS A 86 1.66 10.24 -23.10
CA LYS A 86 1.85 9.03 -23.90
C LYS A 86 0.66 8.70 -24.79
N HIS A 87 -0.54 9.10 -24.38
CA HIS A 87 -1.80 8.81 -25.07
C HIS A 87 -2.67 10.07 -25.16
N PRO A 88 -2.23 11.10 -25.92
CA PRO A 88 -2.95 12.37 -26.04
C PRO A 88 -4.28 12.25 -26.79
N GLU A 89 -4.50 11.15 -27.51
CA GLU A 89 -5.75 10.84 -28.20
C GLU A 89 -6.89 10.45 -27.27
N VAL A 90 -6.58 10.10 -26.00
CA VAL A 90 -7.55 9.67 -24.98
C VAL A 90 -7.88 10.84 -24.04
N LYS A 91 -9.13 10.97 -23.67
CA LYS A 91 -9.53 11.89 -22.60
C LYS A 91 -9.31 11.23 -21.25
N TRP A 92 -8.32 11.68 -20.50
CA TRP A 92 -8.04 11.21 -19.15
C TRP A 92 -8.75 12.08 -18.12
N SER A 93 -9.45 11.46 -17.18
CA SER A 93 -10.09 12.15 -16.05
C SER A 93 -9.66 11.53 -14.72
N GLU A 94 -9.37 12.40 -13.74
CA GLU A 94 -8.89 12.02 -12.42
C GLU A 94 -10.02 11.90 -11.42
N ILE A 95 -9.96 10.83 -10.59
CA ILE A 95 -10.77 10.66 -9.38
C ILE A 95 -9.78 10.61 -8.21
N ASN A 96 -9.56 11.74 -7.54
CA ASN A 96 -8.73 11.76 -6.34
C ASN A 96 -9.54 11.33 -5.12
N ALA A 97 -9.40 10.07 -4.73
CA ALA A 97 -10.02 9.46 -3.56
C ALA A 97 -9.04 9.28 -2.39
N ALA A 98 -7.91 10.01 -2.38
CA ALA A 98 -6.94 9.93 -1.32
C ALA A 98 -7.29 10.86 -0.15
N ILE A 99 -7.15 10.36 1.09
CA ILE A 99 -7.38 11.11 2.33
C ILE A 99 -6.18 10.93 3.25
N GLY A 100 -5.55 12.04 3.65
CA GLY A 100 -4.39 12.02 4.55
C GLY A 100 -4.68 11.32 5.88
N GLY A 101 -3.71 10.53 6.37
CA GLY A 101 -3.80 9.83 7.65
C GLY A 101 -4.70 8.58 7.65
N THR A 102 -5.16 8.10 6.49
CA THR A 102 -6.01 6.91 6.40
C THR A 102 -5.25 5.71 5.85
N GLY A 103 -5.47 4.54 6.44
CA GLY A 103 -4.99 3.24 5.96
C GLY A 103 -6.00 2.53 5.07
N SER A 104 -5.65 1.31 4.66
CA SER A 104 -6.52 0.45 3.84
C SER A 104 -7.80 0.05 4.57
N ASP A 105 -7.74 -0.05 5.90
CA ASP A 105 -8.88 -0.33 6.78
C ASP A 105 -10.01 0.68 6.60
N LEU A 106 -9.70 1.98 6.59
CA LEU A 106 -10.69 3.01 6.30
C LEU A 106 -10.97 3.11 4.80
N GLY A 107 -9.96 2.86 3.96
CA GLY A 107 -10.06 2.85 2.51
C GLY A 107 -11.17 1.94 2.00
N VAL A 108 -11.24 0.71 2.52
CA VAL A 108 -12.22 -0.31 2.09
C VAL A 108 -13.67 0.08 2.42
N PHE A 109 -13.90 0.76 3.55
CA PHE A 109 -15.26 1.21 3.95
C PHE A 109 -15.77 2.38 3.11
N ARG A 110 -14.90 3.34 2.75
CA ARG A 110 -15.27 4.52 1.97
C ARG A 110 -15.22 4.27 0.45
N PHE A 111 -14.76 3.11 0.01
CA PHE A 111 -14.49 2.78 -1.39
C PHE A 111 -15.68 2.98 -2.31
N GLY A 112 -16.87 2.54 -1.90
CA GLY A 112 -18.11 2.74 -2.66
C GLY A 112 -18.43 4.22 -2.92
N GLN A 113 -18.30 5.04 -1.89
CA GLN A 113 -18.62 6.46 -1.93
C GLN A 113 -17.59 7.30 -2.69
N ASP A 114 -16.31 6.97 -2.54
CA ASP A 114 -15.22 7.82 -3.03
C ASP A 114 -14.69 7.36 -4.39
N VAL A 115 -14.88 6.08 -4.73
CA VAL A 115 -14.33 5.49 -5.96
C VAL A 115 -15.42 4.91 -6.86
N LEU A 116 -16.20 3.92 -6.39
CA LEU A 116 -17.08 3.15 -7.26
C LEU A 116 -18.20 3.98 -7.91
N LYS A 117 -18.74 4.97 -7.21
CA LYS A 117 -19.78 5.86 -7.78
C LYS A 117 -19.31 6.58 -9.04
N HIS A 118 -17.99 6.73 -9.22
CA HIS A 118 -17.40 7.39 -10.38
C HIS A 118 -17.07 6.42 -11.52
N ARG A 119 -17.25 5.11 -11.31
CA ARG A 119 -17.00 4.05 -12.30
C ARG A 119 -15.61 4.15 -12.94
N PRO A 120 -14.53 3.99 -12.17
CA PRO A 120 -13.18 4.09 -12.70
C PRO A 120 -12.87 2.95 -13.67
N ASP A 121 -12.06 3.25 -14.68
CA ASP A 121 -11.50 2.27 -15.61
C ASP A 121 -10.17 1.73 -15.11
N LEU A 122 -9.39 2.58 -14.43
CA LEU A 122 -8.12 2.27 -13.78
C LEU A 122 -8.17 2.73 -12.33
N LEU A 123 -7.75 1.84 -11.42
CA LEU A 123 -7.66 2.12 -10.00
C LEU A 123 -6.23 1.90 -9.51
N PHE A 124 -5.61 2.96 -8.99
CA PHE A 124 -4.40 2.86 -8.20
C PHE A 124 -4.74 2.79 -6.70
N VAL A 125 -4.13 1.84 -5.97
CA VAL A 125 -4.30 1.67 -4.52
C VAL A 125 -2.94 1.78 -3.84
N GLU A 126 -2.80 2.74 -2.88
CA GLU A 126 -1.55 3.00 -2.17
C GLU A 126 -1.81 3.22 -0.67
N PHE A 127 -1.40 2.27 0.16
CA PHE A 127 -1.52 2.36 1.62
C PHE A 127 -0.30 1.82 2.38
N ALA A 128 0.77 1.41 1.70
CA ALA A 128 1.89 0.70 2.32
C ALA A 128 2.55 1.46 3.48
N VAL A 129 2.63 2.79 3.39
CA VAL A 129 3.17 3.63 4.45
C VAL A 129 2.17 3.77 5.61
N ASN A 130 0.90 4.02 5.30
CA ASN A 130 -0.13 4.20 6.33
C ASN A 130 -0.40 2.91 7.12
N ASP A 131 -0.29 1.75 6.45
CA ASP A 131 -0.50 0.43 7.05
C ASP A 131 0.77 -0.16 7.69
N GLY A 132 1.86 0.60 7.75
CA GLY A 132 3.15 0.11 8.25
C GLY A 132 3.10 -0.50 9.65
N GLY A 133 2.21 -0.01 10.52
CA GLY A 133 1.94 -0.54 11.86
C GLY A 133 0.77 -1.54 11.94
N ALA A 134 0.01 -1.74 10.86
CA ALA A 134 -1.19 -2.57 10.88
C ALA A 134 -0.86 -4.08 10.91
N ASN A 135 -1.78 -4.89 11.44
CA ASN A 135 -1.66 -6.33 11.41
C ASN A 135 -1.82 -6.85 9.96
N PRO A 136 -0.92 -7.74 9.46
CA PRO A 136 -1.00 -8.29 8.11
C PRO A 136 -2.35 -8.91 7.73
N VAL A 137 -3.03 -9.58 8.67
CA VAL A 137 -4.38 -10.13 8.44
C VAL A 137 -5.39 -9.03 8.15
N GLN A 138 -5.32 -7.90 8.85
CA GLN A 138 -6.19 -6.74 8.60
C GLN A 138 -5.88 -6.10 7.25
N ILE A 139 -4.59 -6.00 6.88
CA ILE A 139 -4.17 -5.53 5.57
C ILE A 139 -4.74 -6.43 4.47
N HIS A 140 -4.61 -7.75 4.59
CA HIS A 140 -5.18 -8.71 3.64
C HIS A 140 -6.69 -8.51 3.48
N GLN A 141 -7.43 -8.46 4.60
CA GLN A 141 -8.88 -8.28 4.58
C GLN A 141 -9.30 -6.97 3.90
N ALA A 142 -8.60 -5.87 4.19
CA ALA A 142 -8.92 -4.57 3.63
C ALA A 142 -8.58 -4.50 2.13
N MET A 143 -7.37 -4.91 1.74
CA MET A 143 -6.92 -4.88 0.36
C MET A 143 -7.75 -5.84 -0.52
N GLU A 144 -7.99 -7.06 -0.04
CA GLU A 144 -8.90 -7.99 -0.71
C GLU A 144 -10.31 -7.42 -0.83
N GLY A 145 -10.82 -6.79 0.24
CA GLY A 145 -12.11 -6.14 0.24
C GLY A 145 -12.24 -5.04 -0.82
N ILE A 146 -11.19 -4.24 -1.05
CA ILE A 146 -11.13 -3.24 -2.12
C ILE A 146 -11.21 -3.92 -3.49
N VAL A 147 -10.38 -4.95 -3.74
CA VAL A 147 -10.36 -5.69 -5.02
C VAL A 147 -11.71 -6.32 -5.32
N ARG A 148 -12.30 -7.01 -4.35
CA ARG A 148 -13.59 -7.69 -4.51
C ARG A 148 -14.72 -6.71 -4.76
N GLN A 149 -14.77 -5.58 -4.07
CA GLN A 149 -15.76 -4.53 -4.32
C GLN A 149 -15.61 -3.95 -5.73
N ALA A 150 -14.37 -3.68 -6.18
CA ALA A 150 -14.11 -3.17 -7.52
C ALA A 150 -14.62 -4.14 -8.59
N TRP A 151 -14.25 -5.40 -8.52
CA TRP A 151 -14.62 -6.39 -9.55
C TRP A 151 -16.06 -6.91 -9.41
N THR A 152 -16.68 -6.79 -8.25
CA THR A 152 -18.13 -6.99 -8.11
C THR A 152 -18.92 -5.89 -8.83
N ALA A 153 -18.43 -4.66 -8.79
CA ALA A 153 -19.07 -3.52 -9.45
C ALA A 153 -18.81 -3.54 -10.97
N ASP A 154 -17.56 -3.79 -11.38
CA ASP A 154 -17.17 -3.93 -12.79
C ASP A 154 -15.88 -4.77 -12.92
N THR A 155 -15.99 -5.96 -13.50
CA THR A 155 -14.85 -6.87 -13.74
C THR A 155 -13.82 -6.29 -14.71
N LYS A 156 -14.13 -5.19 -15.42
CA LYS A 156 -13.25 -4.51 -16.37
C LYS A 156 -12.46 -3.36 -15.73
N THR A 157 -12.63 -3.08 -14.44
CA THR A 157 -11.78 -2.13 -13.74
C THR A 157 -10.39 -2.75 -13.55
N ASP A 158 -9.38 -2.19 -14.22
CA ASP A 158 -7.99 -2.59 -14.01
C ASP A 158 -7.47 -1.98 -12.70
N ILE A 159 -6.71 -2.76 -11.92
CA ILE A 159 -6.19 -2.34 -10.61
C ILE A 159 -4.66 -2.43 -10.63
N ILE A 160 -4.00 -1.45 -10.02
CA ILE A 160 -2.55 -1.44 -9.78
C ILE A 160 -2.32 -1.11 -8.30
N PHE A 161 -1.52 -1.94 -7.62
CA PHE A 161 -1.02 -1.58 -6.29
C PHE A 161 0.24 -0.74 -6.43
N VAL A 162 0.30 0.34 -5.66
CA VAL A 162 1.46 1.23 -5.61
C VAL A 162 2.00 1.24 -4.18
N TYR A 163 3.31 1.10 -4.05
CA TYR A 163 3.99 1.21 -2.76
C TYR A 163 4.91 2.40 -2.77
N THR A 164 4.75 3.23 -1.76
CA THR A 164 5.60 4.38 -1.49
C THR A 164 6.51 4.08 -0.31
N VAL A 165 7.33 5.04 0.09
CA VAL A 165 8.29 4.87 1.18
C VAL A 165 8.23 6.07 2.13
N SER A 166 8.49 5.80 3.40
CA SER A 166 8.84 6.77 4.43
C SER A 166 10.13 6.34 5.10
N GLU A 167 10.77 7.24 5.80
CA GLU A 167 12.09 7.04 6.41
C GLU A 167 12.22 5.71 7.19
N PRO A 168 11.25 5.31 8.06
CA PRO A 168 11.35 4.05 8.81
C PRO A 168 11.47 2.79 7.96
N PHE A 169 11.05 2.83 6.69
CA PHE A 169 11.08 1.67 5.78
C PHE A 169 12.28 1.65 4.83
N LEU A 170 13.17 2.64 4.92
CA LEU A 170 14.37 2.68 4.07
C LEU A 170 15.29 1.50 4.31
N ALA A 171 15.46 1.09 5.56
CA ALA A 171 16.36 -0.01 5.92
C ALA A 171 15.93 -1.34 5.27
N ASP A 172 14.64 -1.65 5.26
CA ASP A 172 14.11 -2.85 4.60
C ASP A 172 14.43 -2.83 3.09
N LEU A 173 14.15 -1.72 2.42
CA LEU A 173 14.39 -1.56 0.98
C LEU A 173 15.89 -1.61 0.64
N GLN A 174 16.74 -1.00 1.47
CA GLN A 174 18.20 -1.04 1.31
C GLN A 174 18.77 -2.44 1.54
N ALA A 175 18.06 -3.29 2.28
CA ALA A 175 18.33 -4.72 2.43
C ALA A 175 17.71 -5.59 1.32
N GLY A 176 17.07 -4.98 0.32
CA GLY A 176 16.40 -5.69 -0.78
C GLY A 176 15.07 -6.34 -0.39
N LYS A 177 14.42 -5.88 0.68
CA LYS A 177 13.15 -6.41 1.17
C LYS A 177 12.06 -5.35 1.13
N PHE A 178 10.82 -5.79 0.89
CA PHE A 178 9.65 -4.95 1.12
C PHE A 178 9.41 -4.75 2.62
N SER A 179 8.77 -3.64 2.98
CA SER A 179 8.21 -3.47 4.32
C SER A 179 7.16 -4.57 4.61
N ARG A 180 6.82 -4.76 5.89
CA ARG A 180 5.80 -5.72 6.30
C ARG A 180 4.47 -5.49 5.59
N ALA A 181 4.01 -4.24 5.56
CA ALA A 181 2.75 -3.89 4.91
C ALA A 181 2.78 -4.16 3.39
N ALA A 182 3.83 -3.73 2.70
CA ALA A 182 3.97 -4.01 1.27
C ALA A 182 4.07 -5.52 0.99
N SER A 183 4.74 -6.30 1.87
CA SER A 183 4.81 -7.77 1.76
C SER A 183 3.43 -8.42 1.87
N ALA A 184 2.60 -7.97 2.81
CA ALA A 184 1.22 -8.44 2.96
C ALA A 184 0.35 -8.06 1.74
N MET A 185 0.47 -6.85 1.24
CA MET A 185 -0.26 -6.41 0.04
C MET A 185 0.15 -7.19 -1.20
N GLU A 186 1.43 -7.56 -1.33
CA GLU A 186 1.93 -8.39 -2.42
C GLU A 186 1.33 -9.80 -2.44
N GLU A 187 0.96 -10.37 -1.30
CA GLU A 187 0.25 -11.66 -1.26
C GLU A 187 -1.15 -11.55 -1.89
N VAL A 188 -1.86 -10.46 -1.62
CA VAL A 188 -3.14 -10.16 -2.27
C VAL A 188 -2.93 -9.92 -3.77
N ALA A 189 -1.89 -9.17 -4.14
CA ALA A 189 -1.54 -8.90 -5.53
C ALA A 189 -1.23 -10.18 -6.31
N ASP A 190 -0.49 -11.13 -5.71
CA ASP A 190 -0.19 -12.44 -6.32
C ASP A 190 -1.46 -13.28 -6.49
N HIS A 191 -2.32 -13.32 -5.46
CA HIS A 191 -3.55 -14.11 -5.49
C HIS A 191 -4.50 -13.65 -6.61
N TYR A 192 -4.61 -12.35 -6.82
CA TYR A 192 -5.53 -11.76 -7.80
C TYR A 192 -4.87 -11.41 -9.14
N GLY A 193 -3.57 -11.64 -9.31
CA GLY A 193 -2.85 -11.30 -10.53
C GLY A 193 -2.71 -9.79 -10.74
N ILE A 194 -2.78 -8.97 -9.69
CA ILE A 194 -2.73 -7.51 -9.76
C ILE A 194 -1.29 -7.05 -9.95
N PRO A 195 -1.01 -6.17 -10.94
CA PRO A 195 0.31 -5.56 -11.08
C PRO A 195 0.64 -4.64 -9.91
N SER A 196 1.93 -4.56 -9.58
CA SER A 196 2.42 -3.67 -8.53
C SER A 196 3.64 -2.86 -8.95
N ILE A 197 3.76 -1.65 -8.39
CA ILE A 197 4.85 -0.70 -8.63
C ILE A 197 5.36 -0.21 -7.28
N HIS A 198 6.67 -0.30 -7.02
CA HIS A 198 7.28 0.22 -5.80
C HIS A 198 8.14 1.45 -6.09
N LEU A 199 7.59 2.63 -5.86
CA LEU A 199 8.24 3.92 -6.11
C LEU A 199 9.40 4.23 -5.14
N GLY A 200 9.45 3.54 -4.00
CA GLY A 200 10.45 3.78 -2.96
C GLY A 200 11.79 3.07 -3.20
N ILE A 201 11.89 2.13 -4.14
CA ILE A 201 13.15 1.37 -4.35
C ILE A 201 14.28 2.28 -4.82
N GLU A 202 14.02 3.09 -5.85
CA GLU A 202 15.02 4.04 -6.34
C GLU A 202 15.32 5.13 -5.29
N VAL A 203 14.32 5.59 -4.55
CA VAL A 203 14.50 6.52 -3.41
C VAL A 203 15.44 5.93 -2.36
N ALA A 204 15.22 4.67 -1.96
CA ALA A 204 16.07 4.00 -0.97
C ALA A 204 17.52 3.81 -1.46
N LYS A 205 17.70 3.55 -2.75
CA LYS A 205 19.02 3.45 -3.38
C LYS A 205 19.74 4.79 -3.35
N GLN A 206 19.10 5.87 -3.81
CA GLN A 206 19.67 7.22 -3.83
C GLN A 206 19.98 7.73 -2.42
N ALA A 207 19.14 7.42 -1.44
CA ALA A 207 19.40 7.75 -0.03
C ALA A 207 20.63 6.98 0.50
N LYS A 208 20.80 5.71 0.13
CA LYS A 208 21.98 4.91 0.49
C LYS A 208 23.27 5.46 -0.15
N GLU A 209 23.19 5.93 -1.37
CA GLU A 209 24.30 6.52 -2.12
C GLU A 209 24.62 7.96 -1.67
N GLY A 210 23.78 8.57 -0.81
CA GLY A 210 23.92 9.96 -0.36
C GLY A 210 23.59 11.01 -1.43
N THR A 211 22.97 10.60 -2.53
CA THR A 211 22.53 11.50 -3.60
C THR A 211 21.15 12.10 -3.36
N LEU A 212 20.39 11.51 -2.42
CA LEU A 212 19.12 12.03 -1.90
C LEU A 212 19.19 12.13 -0.38
N ILE A 213 18.81 13.28 0.15
CA ILE A 213 18.57 13.51 1.59
C ILE A 213 17.08 13.29 1.85
N PHE A 214 16.75 12.44 2.82
CA PHE A 214 15.38 12.07 3.17
C PHE A 214 14.87 12.87 4.36
#